data_b17b1ee184a5f65dad51b464baeeb248
#
_entry.id   b17b1ee184a5f65dad51b464baeeb248
#
_cell.length_a   1.000
_cell.length_b   1.000
_cell.length_c   1.000
_cell.angle_alpha   90.00
_cell.angle_beta   90.00
_cell.angle_gamma   90.00
#
_symmetry.space_group_name_H-M   'P 1'
#
loop_
_entity.id
_entity.type
_entity.pdbx_description
1 polymer ?
#
loop_
_entity_poly.entity_id
_entity_poly.type
_entity_poly.pdbx_seq_one_letter_code
_entity_poly.pdbx_strand_id
1 'polypeptide(L)'
;EHYGDEVVPDSGPLPVHMLGNMWGQSWSNIYDLVYTEESNSNSINVTKIIEDKEIDEIEMVRYAEDFFISIGFDSLPDTFWERSLFVKPRDRSVVCHASAWNLDPANNDLRIKMCIQKNEEDFITIHHELGHIFYYQAYNHLPTLFQGGANDGFHEAFGDLLTLSITPDYLQKIDFVSEEEANLAKQDPIGLL
;
A
#
# COMPACT_ATOMS: atom_id res chain seq x y z
N GLU A 1 8.30 25.02 17.23
CA GLU A 1 9.41 25.01 18.22
C GLU A 1 10.58 24.12 17.77
N HIS A 2 10.36 22.89 17.29
CA HIS A 2 11.43 21.94 16.92
C HIS A 2 12.34 22.46 15.80
N TYR A 3 11.78 23.08 14.76
CA TYR A 3 12.55 23.61 13.61
C TYR A 3 12.98 25.06 13.78
N GLY A 4 12.49 25.78 14.79
CA GLY A 4 12.76 27.18 15.06
C GLY A 4 12.08 28.19 14.11
N ASP A 5 11.95 29.38 14.55
CA ASP A 5 11.22 30.47 13.87
C ASP A 5 11.89 30.91 12.55
N GLU A 6 13.20 30.65 12.40
CA GLU A 6 13.93 30.95 11.16
C GLU A 6 13.52 30.05 10.00
N VAL A 7 13.00 28.83 10.30
CA VAL A 7 12.62 27.82 9.32
C VAL A 7 11.11 27.76 9.14
N VAL A 8 10.36 27.92 10.23
CA VAL A 8 8.88 27.90 10.20
C VAL A 8 8.38 29.33 10.32
N PRO A 9 7.83 29.91 9.24
CA PRO A 9 7.30 31.27 9.32
C PRO A 9 6.05 31.32 10.21
N ASP A 10 5.83 32.45 10.91
CA ASP A 10 4.62 32.67 11.72
C ASP A 10 3.33 32.59 10.91
N SER A 11 3.41 32.80 9.61
CA SER A 11 2.29 32.72 8.69
C SER A 11 2.76 32.42 7.27
N GLY A 12 1.94 31.71 6.49
CA GLY A 12 2.24 31.36 5.11
C GLY A 12 2.54 29.85 4.92
N PRO A 13 3.02 29.47 3.73
CA PRO A 13 3.27 28.07 3.42
C PRO A 13 4.48 27.51 4.19
N LEU A 14 4.39 26.26 4.63
CA LEU A 14 5.51 25.53 5.21
C LEU A 14 6.55 25.18 4.14
N PRO A 15 7.85 25.24 4.46
CA PRO A 15 8.89 24.75 3.56
C PRO A 15 8.77 23.24 3.33
N VAL A 16 8.66 22.81 2.08
CA VAL A 16 8.39 21.40 1.71
C VAL A 16 9.47 20.42 2.19
N HIS A 17 10.72 20.88 2.30
CA HIS A 17 11.83 20.05 2.77
C HIS A 17 11.69 19.58 4.23
N MET A 18 10.80 20.22 5.01
CA MET A 18 10.49 19.78 6.37
C MET A 18 9.59 18.54 6.40
N LEU A 19 8.88 18.23 5.31
CA LEU A 19 7.92 17.16 5.22
C LEU A 19 8.53 15.83 4.70
N GLY A 20 9.85 15.78 4.50
CA GLY A 20 10.58 14.56 4.20
C GLY A 20 10.42 14.03 2.76
N ASN A 21 9.52 14.61 1.96
CA ASN A 21 9.35 14.25 0.57
C ASN A 21 9.12 15.46 -0.34
N MET A 22 9.46 15.32 -1.62
CA MET A 22 9.49 16.40 -2.59
C MET A 22 8.11 17.03 -2.84
N TRP A 23 7.04 16.27 -2.68
CA TRP A 23 5.68 16.72 -2.98
C TRP A 23 4.90 17.18 -1.76
N GLY A 24 5.42 16.95 -0.54
CA GLY A 24 4.73 17.28 0.70
C GLY A 24 3.44 16.47 0.93
N GLN A 25 3.33 15.30 0.33
CA GLN A 25 2.14 14.44 0.37
C GLN A 25 2.03 13.62 1.65
N SER A 26 3.16 13.23 2.23
CA SER A 26 3.23 12.50 3.48
C SER A 26 3.89 13.36 4.55
N TRP A 27 3.33 13.32 5.75
CA TRP A 27 3.82 14.06 6.92
C TRP A 27 4.35 13.10 8.00
N SER A 28 4.56 11.85 7.65
CA SER A 28 5.01 10.81 8.59
C SER A 28 6.32 11.13 9.28
N ASN A 29 7.23 11.87 8.62
CA ASN A 29 8.51 12.30 9.20
C ASN A 29 8.39 13.28 10.36
N ILE A 30 7.23 13.93 10.56
CA ILE A 30 6.99 14.80 11.72
C ILE A 30 6.11 14.14 12.77
N TYR A 31 5.71 12.88 12.57
CA TYR A 31 4.84 12.13 13.48
C TYR A 31 5.41 12.12 14.91
N ASP A 32 6.68 11.81 15.07
CA ASP A 32 7.37 11.77 16.38
C ASP A 32 7.35 13.11 17.14
N LEU A 33 7.11 14.23 16.45
CA LEU A 33 7.03 15.54 17.07
C LEU A 33 5.66 15.86 17.66
N VAL A 34 4.63 15.19 17.18
CA VAL A 34 3.23 15.33 17.63
C VAL A 34 2.78 14.15 18.47
N TYR A 35 3.56 13.09 18.44
CA TYR A 35 3.34 11.85 19.15
C TYR A 35 3.47 12.04 20.67
N THR A 36 2.59 11.42 21.44
CA THR A 36 2.68 11.33 22.89
C THR A 36 2.80 9.86 23.31
N GLU A 37 3.60 9.56 24.34
CA GLU A 37 3.81 8.19 24.83
C GLU A 37 2.50 7.46 25.21
N GLU A 38 1.43 8.21 25.50
CA GLU A 38 0.11 7.66 25.77
C GLU A 38 -0.59 7.07 24.53
N SER A 39 -0.22 7.51 23.33
CA SER A 39 -0.83 7.08 22.06
C SER A 39 -0.27 5.76 21.53
N ASN A 40 0.84 5.23 22.05
CA ASN A 40 1.56 4.08 21.47
C ASN A 40 1.21 2.71 22.05
N SER A 41 0.39 2.64 23.06
CA SER A 41 0.17 1.35 23.76
C SER A 41 -0.65 0.35 22.93
N ASN A 42 -1.35 0.81 21.88
CA ASN A 42 -2.35 0.03 21.16
C ASN A 42 -2.16 -0.02 19.64
N SER A 43 -1.08 0.56 19.09
CA SER A 43 -0.82 0.50 17.66
C SER A 43 -0.39 -0.92 17.22
N ILE A 44 -0.95 -1.39 16.12
CA ILE A 44 -0.59 -2.68 15.50
C ILE A 44 0.71 -2.47 14.71
N ASN A 45 1.74 -3.25 15.01
CA ASN A 45 2.99 -3.25 14.23
C ASN A 45 2.96 -4.38 13.20
N VAL A 46 2.46 -4.07 12.01
CA VAL A 46 2.32 -5.02 10.90
C VAL A 46 3.70 -5.55 10.44
N THR A 47 4.72 -4.71 10.42
CA THR A 47 6.09 -5.14 10.10
C THR A 47 6.55 -6.27 11.01
N LYS A 48 6.39 -6.10 12.32
CA LYS A 48 6.76 -7.14 13.29
C LYS A 48 5.94 -8.42 13.10
N ILE A 49 4.67 -8.31 12.78
CA ILE A 49 3.80 -9.48 12.54
C ILE A 49 4.28 -10.26 11.30
N ILE A 50 4.64 -9.56 10.22
CA ILE A 50 5.19 -10.16 9.01
C ILE A 50 6.50 -10.91 9.33
N GLU A 51 7.37 -10.32 10.13
CA GLU A 51 8.63 -10.94 10.57
C GLU A 51 8.39 -12.15 11.47
N ASP A 52 7.57 -12.02 12.51
CA ASP A 52 7.29 -13.07 13.50
C ASP A 52 6.59 -14.29 12.87
N LYS A 53 5.76 -14.08 11.86
CA LYS A 53 5.07 -15.14 11.08
C LYS A 53 5.90 -15.66 9.92
N GLU A 54 7.09 -15.10 9.68
CA GLU A 54 7.99 -15.47 8.57
C GLU A 54 7.32 -15.35 7.18
N ILE A 55 6.37 -14.41 7.01
CA ILE A 55 5.62 -14.20 5.77
C ILE A 55 6.60 -13.77 4.67
N ASP A 56 6.55 -14.46 3.54
CA ASP A 56 7.40 -14.15 2.40
C ASP A 56 6.74 -13.13 1.43
N GLU A 57 7.51 -12.69 0.44
CA GLU A 57 7.10 -11.67 -0.53
C GLU A 57 5.88 -12.13 -1.36
N ILE A 58 5.80 -13.41 -1.67
CA ILE A 58 4.68 -14.00 -2.44
C ILE A 58 3.43 -14.09 -1.56
N GLU A 59 3.59 -14.48 -0.31
CA GLU A 59 2.48 -14.54 0.65
C GLU A 59 1.90 -13.14 0.91
N MET A 60 2.74 -12.09 1.00
CA MET A 60 2.25 -10.72 1.09
C MET A 60 1.34 -10.34 -0.09
N VAL A 61 1.72 -10.73 -1.31
CA VAL A 61 0.89 -10.51 -2.52
C VAL A 61 -0.37 -11.38 -2.49
N ARG A 62 -0.31 -12.60 -1.95
CA ARG A 62 -1.50 -13.46 -1.78
C ARG A 62 -2.53 -12.85 -0.83
N TYR A 63 -2.12 -12.27 0.28
CA TYR A 63 -3.03 -11.55 1.18
C TYR A 63 -3.78 -10.44 0.45
N ALA A 64 -3.08 -9.68 -0.38
CA ALA A 64 -3.71 -8.63 -1.18
C ALA A 64 -4.65 -9.21 -2.25
N GLU A 65 -4.27 -10.28 -2.95
CA GLU A 65 -5.18 -10.98 -3.88
C GLU A 65 -6.45 -11.46 -3.18
N ASP A 66 -6.31 -12.11 -2.03
CA ASP A 66 -7.44 -12.63 -1.24
C ASP A 66 -8.38 -11.51 -0.78
N PHE A 67 -7.82 -10.32 -0.47
CA PHE A 67 -8.64 -9.15 -0.20
C PHE A 67 -9.54 -8.81 -1.39
N PHE A 68 -9.00 -8.71 -2.60
CA PHE A 68 -9.78 -8.40 -3.81
C PHE A 68 -10.79 -9.51 -4.15
N ILE A 69 -10.42 -10.77 -4.01
CA ILE A 69 -11.35 -11.91 -4.17
C ILE A 69 -12.50 -11.79 -3.16
N SER A 70 -12.21 -11.40 -1.92
CA SER A 70 -13.23 -11.28 -0.86
C SER A 70 -14.29 -10.22 -1.14
N ILE A 71 -13.98 -9.23 -1.98
CA ILE A 71 -14.91 -8.18 -2.40
C ILE A 71 -15.51 -8.42 -3.80
N GLY A 72 -15.23 -9.60 -4.41
CA GLY A 72 -15.93 -10.08 -5.60
C GLY A 72 -15.15 -10.01 -6.91
N PHE A 73 -13.85 -9.77 -6.89
CA PHE A 73 -13.00 -9.89 -8.08
C PHE A 73 -12.60 -11.36 -8.33
N ASP A 74 -12.32 -11.67 -9.59
CA ASP A 74 -11.74 -12.96 -9.96
C ASP A 74 -10.25 -13.02 -9.56
N SER A 75 -9.73 -14.25 -9.37
CA SER A 75 -8.31 -14.45 -9.08
C SER A 75 -7.39 -13.93 -10.18
N LEU A 76 -6.17 -13.59 -9.81
CA LEU A 76 -5.14 -13.16 -10.75
C LEU A 76 -4.75 -14.32 -11.70
N PRO A 77 -4.46 -14.03 -12.98
CA PRO A 77 -4.07 -15.04 -13.94
C PRO A 77 -2.68 -15.64 -13.60
N ASP A 78 -2.44 -16.89 -14.01
CA ASP A 78 -1.14 -17.55 -13.82
C ASP A 78 0.03 -16.71 -14.35
N THR A 79 -0.16 -16.00 -15.46
CA THR A 79 0.82 -15.10 -16.06
C THR A 79 1.26 -13.97 -15.13
N PHE A 80 0.39 -13.51 -14.24
CA PHE A 80 0.75 -12.52 -13.21
C PHE A 80 1.81 -13.09 -12.28
N TRP A 81 1.61 -14.30 -11.77
CA TRP A 81 2.52 -14.96 -10.84
C TRP A 81 3.84 -15.36 -11.49
N GLU A 82 3.80 -15.82 -12.74
CA GLU A 82 4.96 -16.25 -13.50
C GLU A 82 5.87 -15.10 -13.96
N ARG A 83 5.28 -13.91 -14.22
CA ARG A 83 5.96 -12.84 -14.96
C ARG A 83 6.15 -11.55 -14.18
N SER A 84 5.50 -11.38 -13.05
CA SER A 84 5.74 -10.24 -12.16
C SER A 84 7.13 -10.31 -11.52
N LEU A 85 7.64 -9.17 -11.13
CA LEU A 85 8.91 -9.07 -10.42
C LEU A 85 8.62 -8.65 -8.98
N PHE A 86 8.74 -9.60 -8.06
CA PHE A 86 8.47 -9.39 -6.63
C PHE A 86 9.75 -9.14 -5.82
N VAL A 87 10.88 -9.66 -6.28
CA VAL A 87 12.15 -9.61 -5.57
C VAL A 87 13.21 -8.95 -6.44
N LYS A 88 14.06 -8.11 -5.84
CA LYS A 88 15.17 -7.47 -6.54
C LYS A 88 16.11 -8.51 -7.15
N PRO A 89 16.30 -8.52 -8.49
CA PRO A 89 17.24 -9.45 -9.12
C PRO A 89 18.67 -9.13 -8.72
N ARG A 90 19.52 -10.17 -8.65
CA ARG A 90 20.92 -10.04 -8.29
C ARG A 90 21.85 -9.83 -9.48
N ASP A 91 21.36 -10.13 -10.66
CA ASP A 91 22.15 -10.18 -11.92
C ASP A 91 22.05 -8.89 -12.74
N ARG A 92 21.17 -7.95 -12.35
CA ARG A 92 20.96 -6.69 -13.06
C ARG A 92 20.46 -5.59 -12.15
N SER A 93 20.64 -4.34 -12.60
CA SER A 93 20.04 -3.19 -11.96
C SER A 93 18.58 -3.01 -12.40
N VAL A 94 17.71 -2.74 -11.44
CA VAL A 94 16.28 -2.42 -11.68
C VAL A 94 15.87 -1.22 -10.85
N VAL A 95 14.91 -0.46 -11.35
CA VAL A 95 14.22 0.57 -10.56
C VAL A 95 13.20 -0.13 -9.67
N CYS A 96 13.43 -0.09 -8.36
CA CYS A 96 12.64 -0.81 -7.36
C CYS A 96 11.30 -0.16 -7.02
N HIS A 97 11.04 1.08 -7.49
CA HIS A 97 9.73 1.73 -7.32
C HIS A 97 8.62 0.79 -7.82
N ALA A 98 7.61 0.57 -6.98
CA ALA A 98 6.46 -0.26 -7.31
C ALA A 98 5.74 0.27 -8.56
N SER A 99 5.19 -0.63 -9.36
CA SER A 99 4.44 -0.25 -10.55
C SER A 99 3.62 -1.42 -11.10
N ALA A 100 2.42 -1.12 -11.58
CA ALA A 100 1.51 -2.07 -12.22
C ALA A 100 1.49 -1.88 -13.73
N TRP A 101 1.36 -2.96 -14.49
CA TRP A 101 1.50 -2.98 -15.94
C TRP A 101 0.42 -3.83 -16.58
N ASN A 102 -0.27 -3.26 -17.58
CA ASN A 102 -1.20 -3.94 -18.48
C ASN A 102 -0.53 -4.11 -19.83
N LEU A 103 0.24 -5.19 -20.01
CA LEU A 103 1.13 -5.36 -21.18
C LEU A 103 0.41 -5.93 -22.40
N ASP A 104 -0.56 -6.80 -22.19
CA ASP A 104 -1.38 -7.38 -23.26
C ASP A 104 -2.82 -7.58 -22.75
N PRO A 105 -3.68 -6.55 -22.93
CA PRO A 105 -5.08 -6.61 -22.50
C PRO A 105 -5.85 -7.81 -23.08
N ALA A 106 -5.56 -8.18 -24.33
CA ALA A 106 -6.27 -9.27 -25.01
C ALA A 106 -6.00 -10.65 -24.38
N ASN A 107 -4.81 -10.85 -23.83
CA ASN A 107 -4.39 -12.08 -23.17
C ASN A 107 -4.33 -11.94 -21.65
N ASN A 108 -4.83 -10.83 -21.11
CA ASN A 108 -4.81 -10.52 -19.67
C ASN A 108 -3.39 -10.66 -19.06
N ASP A 109 -2.36 -10.19 -19.81
CA ASP A 109 -0.96 -10.18 -19.32
C ASP A 109 -0.74 -8.96 -18.42
N LEU A 110 -1.07 -9.14 -17.17
CA LEU A 110 -0.97 -8.15 -16.10
C LEU A 110 0.24 -8.47 -15.23
N ARG A 111 0.98 -7.46 -14.82
CA ARG A 111 2.18 -7.66 -13.99
C ARG A 111 2.37 -6.52 -13.01
N ILE A 112 2.97 -6.81 -11.86
CA ILE A 112 3.61 -5.80 -11.02
C ILE A 112 5.13 -5.94 -11.09
N LYS A 113 5.80 -4.82 -10.88
CA LYS A 113 7.25 -4.77 -10.66
C LYS A 113 7.50 -4.04 -9.36
N MET A 114 8.04 -4.76 -8.38
CA MET A 114 8.36 -4.25 -7.05
C MET A 114 9.55 -5.02 -6.47
N CYS A 115 10.39 -4.36 -5.66
CA CYS A 115 11.42 -5.03 -4.86
C CYS A 115 10.89 -5.12 -3.43
N ILE A 116 9.98 -6.05 -3.18
CA ILE A 116 9.23 -6.14 -1.93
C ILE A 116 10.16 -6.27 -0.73
N GLN A 117 9.94 -5.43 0.27
CA GLN A 117 10.49 -5.53 1.60
C GLN A 117 9.42 -6.10 2.54
N LYS A 118 9.82 -6.89 3.51
CA LYS A 118 8.89 -7.52 4.48
C LYS A 118 8.52 -6.52 5.59
N ASN A 119 7.74 -5.52 5.24
CA ASN A 119 7.31 -4.46 6.13
C ASN A 119 5.88 -3.98 5.81
N GLU A 120 5.34 -3.16 6.68
CA GLU A 120 3.99 -2.60 6.57
C GLU A 120 3.85 -1.68 5.34
N GLU A 121 4.84 -0.83 5.07
CA GLU A 121 4.82 0.10 3.94
C GLU A 121 4.61 -0.66 2.62
N ASP A 122 5.38 -1.73 2.41
CA ASP A 122 5.28 -2.53 1.20
C ASP A 122 4.01 -3.40 1.19
N PHE A 123 3.52 -3.85 2.36
CA PHE A 123 2.22 -4.53 2.45
C PHE A 123 1.08 -3.62 1.96
N ILE A 124 1.07 -2.36 2.37
CA ILE A 124 0.13 -1.34 1.91
C ILE A 124 0.32 -1.08 0.41
N THR A 125 1.56 -0.89 -0.04
CA THR A 125 1.89 -0.62 -1.44
C THR A 125 1.46 -1.76 -2.36
N ILE A 126 1.58 -3.02 -1.94
CA ILE A 126 1.09 -4.18 -2.70
C ILE A 126 -0.44 -4.08 -2.93
N HIS A 127 -1.22 -3.71 -1.92
CA HIS A 127 -2.67 -3.52 -2.08
C HIS A 127 -2.98 -2.40 -3.07
N HIS A 128 -2.21 -1.30 -3.05
CA HIS A 128 -2.32 -0.21 -4.01
C HIS A 128 -2.04 -0.70 -5.44
N GLU A 129 -0.91 -1.36 -5.68
CA GLU A 129 -0.52 -1.87 -6.99
C GLU A 129 -1.52 -2.90 -7.54
N LEU A 130 -2.03 -3.77 -6.66
CA LEU A 130 -3.09 -4.70 -7.05
C LEU A 130 -4.40 -3.96 -7.37
N GLY A 131 -4.67 -2.82 -6.76
CA GLY A 131 -5.76 -1.93 -7.16
C GLY A 131 -5.69 -1.59 -8.65
N HIS A 132 -4.51 -1.19 -9.13
CA HIS A 132 -4.30 -0.96 -10.57
C HIS A 132 -4.54 -2.23 -11.39
N ILE A 133 -4.01 -3.37 -10.95
CA ILE A 133 -4.13 -4.66 -11.66
C ILE A 133 -5.59 -5.08 -11.80
N PHE A 134 -6.36 -5.05 -10.72
CA PHE A 134 -7.77 -5.43 -10.74
C PHE A 134 -8.64 -4.43 -11.53
N TYR A 135 -8.24 -3.14 -11.55
CA TYR A 135 -8.90 -2.16 -12.39
C TYR A 135 -8.61 -2.42 -13.88
N TYR A 136 -7.37 -2.76 -14.26
CA TYR A 136 -7.06 -3.23 -15.61
C TYR A 136 -7.93 -4.43 -15.99
N GLN A 137 -8.00 -5.45 -15.14
CA GLN A 137 -8.80 -6.65 -15.37
C GLN A 137 -10.29 -6.32 -15.56
N ALA A 138 -10.81 -5.36 -14.79
CA ALA A 138 -12.20 -4.93 -14.86
C ALA A 138 -12.57 -4.31 -16.20
N TYR A 139 -11.66 -3.64 -16.91
CA TYR A 139 -11.98 -3.02 -18.20
C TYR A 139 -11.36 -3.71 -19.44
N ASN A 140 -10.41 -4.65 -19.27
CA ASN A 140 -9.78 -5.33 -20.41
C ASN A 140 -10.75 -6.12 -21.31
N HIS A 141 -11.90 -6.54 -20.78
CA HIS A 141 -12.94 -7.24 -21.53
C HIS A 141 -13.85 -6.31 -22.36
N LEU A 142 -13.75 -5.01 -22.16
CA LEU A 142 -14.56 -4.02 -22.86
C LEU A 142 -14.05 -3.81 -24.31
N PRO A 143 -14.86 -3.20 -25.22
CA PRO A 143 -14.38 -2.78 -26.52
C PRO A 143 -13.17 -1.84 -26.41
N THR A 144 -12.21 -1.91 -27.33
CA THR A 144 -10.89 -1.24 -27.28
C THR A 144 -10.95 0.23 -26.88
N LEU A 145 -11.97 0.98 -27.32
CA LEU A 145 -12.12 2.40 -26.96
C LEU A 145 -12.49 2.63 -25.48
N PHE A 146 -12.87 1.59 -24.76
CA PHE A 146 -13.24 1.60 -23.35
C PHE A 146 -12.23 0.85 -22.48
N GLN A 147 -11.14 0.34 -23.06
CA GLN A 147 -10.06 -0.32 -22.33
C GLN A 147 -9.11 0.73 -21.74
N GLY A 148 -9.58 1.47 -20.75
CA GLY A 148 -8.82 2.49 -20.06
C GLY A 148 -9.52 2.94 -18.79
N GLY A 149 -8.75 3.46 -17.85
CA GLY A 149 -9.29 4.08 -16.65
C GLY A 149 -10.10 5.33 -16.95
N ALA A 150 -10.98 5.74 -16.03
CA ALA A 150 -11.77 6.96 -16.15
C ALA A 150 -10.88 8.20 -16.34
N ASN A 151 -9.78 8.27 -15.60
CA ASN A 151 -8.64 9.17 -15.76
C ASN A 151 -7.48 8.67 -14.88
N ASP A 152 -6.27 9.21 -15.07
CA ASP A 152 -5.09 8.78 -14.32
C ASP A 152 -5.26 8.99 -12.81
N GLY A 153 -5.80 10.13 -12.39
CA GLY A 153 -6.06 10.41 -10.97
C GLY A 153 -7.09 9.47 -10.36
N PHE A 154 -8.06 8.97 -11.12
CA PHE A 154 -9.01 7.97 -10.62
C PHE A 154 -8.35 6.59 -10.49
N HIS A 155 -7.41 6.26 -11.37
CA HIS A 155 -6.65 5.02 -11.29
C HIS A 155 -5.82 4.96 -10.00
N GLU A 156 -5.15 6.06 -9.68
CA GLU A 156 -4.42 6.21 -8.41
C GLU A 156 -5.37 6.21 -7.20
N ALA A 157 -6.45 6.99 -7.25
CA ALA A 157 -7.42 7.08 -6.17
C ALA A 157 -8.09 5.74 -5.84
N PHE A 158 -8.24 4.85 -6.83
CA PHE A 158 -8.77 3.52 -6.59
C PHE A 158 -7.80 2.67 -5.77
N GLY A 159 -6.52 2.69 -6.09
CA GLY A 159 -5.47 2.06 -5.29
C GLY A 159 -5.46 2.60 -3.85
N ASP A 160 -5.41 3.92 -3.71
CA ASP A 160 -5.39 4.59 -2.40
C ASP A 160 -6.65 4.30 -1.56
N LEU A 161 -7.84 4.29 -2.18
CA LEU A 161 -9.08 3.95 -1.49
C LEU A 161 -9.03 2.56 -0.86
N LEU A 162 -8.44 1.60 -1.57
CA LEU A 162 -8.36 0.22 -1.11
C LEU A 162 -7.34 0.06 0.03
N THR A 163 -6.26 0.84 0.03
CA THR A 163 -5.31 0.83 1.16
C THR A 163 -5.94 1.29 2.48
N LEU A 164 -6.93 2.18 2.43
CA LEU A 164 -7.72 2.59 3.60
C LEU A 164 -8.55 1.44 4.21
N SER A 165 -8.71 0.34 3.49
CA SER A 165 -9.39 -0.86 3.99
C SER A 165 -8.48 -1.76 4.83
N ILE A 166 -7.17 -1.47 4.92
CA ILE A 166 -6.22 -2.16 5.80
C ILE A 166 -6.43 -1.62 7.22
N THR A 167 -7.52 -2.04 7.81
CA THR A 167 -7.98 -1.63 9.14
C THR A 167 -7.67 -2.72 10.17
N PRO A 168 -7.76 -2.44 11.48
CA PRO A 168 -7.65 -3.48 12.50
C PRO A 168 -8.61 -4.65 12.31
N ASP A 169 -9.83 -4.40 11.78
CA ASP A 169 -10.77 -5.47 11.45
C ASP A 169 -10.32 -6.36 10.29
N TYR A 170 -9.71 -5.75 9.28
CA TYR A 170 -9.09 -6.51 8.19
C TYR A 170 -7.91 -7.34 8.69
N LEU A 171 -7.01 -6.76 9.48
CA LEU A 171 -5.86 -7.45 10.06
C LEU A 171 -6.29 -8.62 10.95
N GLN A 172 -7.39 -8.46 11.71
CA GLN A 172 -7.98 -9.54 12.47
C GLN A 172 -8.57 -10.63 11.57
N LYS A 173 -9.24 -10.26 10.48
CA LYS A 173 -9.85 -11.20 9.54
C LYS A 173 -8.83 -12.09 8.82
N ILE A 174 -7.60 -11.58 8.61
CA ILE A 174 -6.49 -12.34 8.01
C ILE A 174 -5.56 -12.98 9.07
N ASP A 175 -6.02 -13.07 10.31
CA ASP A 175 -5.30 -13.67 11.44
C ASP A 175 -3.94 -12.98 11.77
N PHE A 176 -3.76 -11.72 11.42
CA PHE A 176 -2.57 -10.96 11.81
C PHE A 176 -2.60 -10.60 13.27
N VAL A 177 -3.76 -10.25 13.79
CA VAL A 177 -3.98 -9.88 15.20
C VAL A 177 -5.20 -10.60 15.75
N SER A 178 -5.28 -10.72 17.06
CA SER A 178 -6.45 -11.21 17.77
C SER A 178 -7.59 -10.17 17.77
N GLU A 179 -8.80 -10.62 18.08
CA GLU A 179 -9.96 -9.73 18.28
C GLU A 179 -9.71 -8.68 19.37
N GLU A 180 -9.00 -9.06 20.44
CA GLU A 180 -8.67 -8.15 21.54
C GLU A 180 -7.72 -7.04 21.08
N GLU A 181 -6.64 -7.39 20.37
CA GLU A 181 -5.68 -6.43 19.82
C GLU A 181 -6.35 -5.49 18.79
N ALA A 182 -7.19 -6.02 17.91
CA ALA A 182 -7.93 -5.21 16.95
C ALA A 182 -8.87 -4.21 17.66
N ASN A 183 -9.56 -4.65 18.70
CA ASN A 183 -10.46 -3.77 19.47
C ASN A 183 -9.70 -2.71 20.28
N LEU A 184 -8.51 -3.01 20.76
CA LEU A 184 -7.64 -2.03 21.43
C LEU A 184 -7.13 -0.99 20.43
N ALA A 185 -6.68 -1.40 19.26
CA ALA A 185 -6.20 -0.50 18.23
C ALA A 185 -7.28 0.48 17.76
N LYS A 186 -8.52 0.04 17.63
CA LYS A 186 -9.66 0.93 17.28
C LYS A 186 -9.96 2.03 18.29
N GLN A 187 -9.46 1.91 19.53
CA GLN A 187 -9.63 2.93 20.56
C GLN A 187 -8.56 4.01 20.49
N ASP A 188 -7.52 3.80 19.69
CA ASP A 188 -6.47 4.78 19.47
C ASP A 188 -6.78 5.62 18.21
N PRO A 189 -7.27 6.87 18.38
CA PRO A 189 -7.64 7.70 17.23
C PRO A 189 -6.43 8.18 16.41
N ILE A 190 -5.21 8.05 16.92
CA ILE A 190 -3.97 8.46 16.24
C ILE A 190 -3.36 7.27 15.50
N GLY A 191 -3.44 6.06 16.05
CA GLY A 191 -2.94 4.84 15.41
C GLY A 191 -3.74 4.38 14.19
N LEU A 192 -4.84 5.08 13.85
CA LEU A 192 -5.67 4.84 12.67
C LEU A 192 -5.39 5.84 11.52
N LEU A 193 -4.46 6.78 11.70
CA LEU A 193 -4.04 7.77 10.71
C LEU A 193 -2.74 7.36 10.03
#